data_cb9f81c225719f7f9a4977b083dc523d
#
_entry.id   cb9f81c225719f7f9a4977b083dc523d
#
_cell.length_a   1.000
_cell.length_b   1.000
_cell.length_c   1.000
_cell.angle_alpha   90.00
_cell.angle_beta   90.00
_cell.angle_gamma   90.00
#
_symmetry.space_group_name_H-M   'P 1'
#
loop_
_entity.id
_entity.type
_entity.pdbx_description
1 polymer ?
#
loop_
_entity_poly.entity_id
_entity_poly.type
_entity_poly.pdbx_seq_one_letter_code
_entity_poly.pdbx_strand_id
1 'polypeptide(L)'
;MIKANYHTHTYRCGHAVGEDEDYIREALAIGLQEIGFTDHIMLPYHSQPGIRGDYSVLDDYVKSLRELKEKYKDRIKIHIGFEAEAMKEYFPYYKKLLDDGVVEYIICGNHCEVKDDHLKFFFSSVTTKDDIIRYTNSLVAGMKTGLFKFVAHPDYYMGSYFKWDEVAKSCARKIISTAKKYDIPLEFNFGSVRRGMQILGDEYRFAYPYDKFWEMVKKYNCKVLIGLDAHAPTDLSNPNNDAGYKKAKELGLELLQKLEF
;
A
#
# COMPACT_ATOMS: atom_id res chain seq x y z
N MET A 1 -2.06 13.11 -14.59
CA MET A 1 -2.40 11.67 -14.36
C MET A 1 -1.11 10.87 -14.28
N ILE A 2 -1.07 9.83 -13.45
CA ILE A 2 0.06 8.89 -13.32
C ILE A 2 0.17 8.01 -14.58
N LYS A 3 1.39 7.50 -14.84
CA LYS A 3 1.64 6.55 -15.94
C LYS A 3 1.59 5.09 -15.48
N ALA A 4 1.66 4.86 -14.17
CA ALA A 4 1.67 3.54 -13.58
C ALA A 4 0.95 3.55 -12.23
N ASN A 5 0.31 2.42 -11.90
CA ASN A 5 -0.20 2.14 -10.56
C ASN A 5 0.33 0.77 -10.12
N TYR A 6 0.90 0.71 -8.91
CA TYR A 6 1.53 -0.52 -8.39
C TYR A 6 0.84 -1.05 -7.13
N HIS A 7 -0.38 -0.57 -6.84
CA HIS A 7 -1.18 -1.01 -5.70
C HIS A 7 -2.61 -1.31 -6.15
N THR A 8 -2.87 -2.60 -6.38
CA THR A 8 -4.15 -3.11 -6.87
C THR A 8 -4.43 -4.47 -6.26
N HIS A 9 -5.61 -4.64 -5.67
CA HIS A 9 -6.08 -5.89 -5.10
C HIS A 9 -6.88 -6.72 -6.09
N THR A 10 -7.14 -7.97 -5.74
CA THR A 10 -7.99 -8.88 -6.50
C THR A 10 -9.09 -9.45 -5.62
N TYR A 11 -10.12 -10.04 -6.22
CA TYR A 11 -11.24 -10.64 -5.49
C TYR A 11 -10.79 -11.68 -4.44
N ARG A 12 -9.56 -12.20 -4.54
CA ARG A 12 -9.03 -13.23 -3.64
C ARG A 12 -8.84 -12.73 -2.21
N CYS A 13 -8.66 -11.43 -1.99
CA CYS A 13 -8.62 -10.87 -0.63
C CYS A 13 -9.98 -10.96 0.10
N GLY A 14 -11.07 -11.21 -0.64
CA GLY A 14 -12.41 -11.36 -0.07
C GLY A 14 -13.17 -10.05 0.16
N HIS A 15 -12.59 -8.89 -0.23
CA HIS A 15 -13.24 -7.58 -0.15
C HIS A 15 -13.00 -6.70 -1.38
N ALA A 16 -12.19 -7.14 -2.33
CA ALA A 16 -12.13 -6.57 -3.67
C ALA A 16 -13.11 -7.32 -4.61
N VAL A 17 -13.49 -6.68 -5.71
CA VAL A 17 -14.44 -7.18 -6.69
C VAL A 17 -13.90 -7.07 -8.11
N GLY A 18 -14.50 -7.82 -9.05
CA GLY A 18 -14.07 -7.84 -10.45
C GLY A 18 -13.00 -8.89 -10.72
N GLU A 19 -12.89 -9.29 -11.98
CA GLU A 19 -11.88 -10.23 -12.43
C GLU A 19 -10.53 -9.52 -12.66
N ASP A 20 -9.42 -10.25 -12.56
CA ASP A 20 -8.08 -9.70 -12.76
C ASP A 20 -7.96 -8.95 -14.09
N GLU A 21 -8.57 -9.47 -15.15
CA GLU A 21 -8.56 -8.87 -16.49
C GLU A 21 -9.34 -7.55 -16.57
N ASP A 22 -10.37 -7.35 -15.73
CA ASP A 22 -11.16 -6.13 -15.73
C ASP A 22 -10.32 -4.92 -15.27
N TYR A 23 -9.43 -5.12 -14.29
CA TYR A 23 -8.46 -4.10 -13.87
C TYR A 23 -7.50 -3.72 -15.00
N ILE A 24 -7.05 -4.70 -15.79
CA ILE A 24 -6.16 -4.44 -16.94
C ILE A 24 -6.88 -3.64 -18.01
N ARG A 25 -8.13 -3.98 -18.32
CA ARG A 25 -8.96 -3.25 -19.29
C ARG A 25 -9.18 -1.81 -18.85
N GLU A 26 -9.50 -1.60 -17.58
CA GLU A 26 -9.70 -0.27 -17.02
C GLU A 26 -8.39 0.54 -17.01
N ALA A 27 -7.26 -0.07 -16.62
CA ALA A 27 -5.94 0.55 -16.68
C ALA A 27 -5.60 1.04 -18.09
N LEU A 28 -5.88 0.22 -19.10
CA LEU A 28 -5.69 0.59 -20.51
C LEU A 28 -6.64 1.74 -20.93
N ALA A 29 -7.88 1.72 -20.48
CA ALA A 29 -8.89 2.74 -20.81
C ALA A 29 -8.47 4.13 -20.29
N ILE A 30 -7.85 4.20 -19.12
CA ILE A 30 -7.34 5.47 -18.55
C ILE A 30 -5.90 5.80 -18.98
N GLY A 31 -5.29 4.98 -19.83
CA GLY A 31 -3.97 5.25 -20.41
C GLY A 31 -2.78 4.93 -19.51
N LEU A 32 -2.93 4.03 -18.53
CA LEU A 32 -1.79 3.51 -17.78
C LEU A 32 -0.89 2.70 -18.69
N GLN A 33 0.41 2.84 -18.49
CA GLN A 33 1.45 2.08 -19.18
C GLN A 33 1.91 0.87 -18.39
N GLU A 34 1.74 0.92 -17.06
CA GLU A 34 2.10 -0.17 -16.15
C GLU A 34 1.01 -0.33 -15.08
N ILE A 35 0.68 -1.58 -14.75
CA ILE A 35 -0.15 -1.94 -13.61
C ILE A 35 0.55 -3.01 -12.78
N GLY A 36 0.55 -2.84 -11.46
CA GLY A 36 1.04 -3.82 -10.50
C GLY A 36 -0.11 -4.36 -9.67
N PHE A 37 -0.21 -5.68 -9.59
CA PHE A 37 -1.10 -6.37 -8.68
C PHE A 37 -0.37 -6.66 -7.38
N THR A 38 -0.96 -6.28 -6.26
CA THR A 38 -0.39 -6.42 -4.92
C THR A 38 -1.49 -6.79 -3.94
N ASP A 39 -2.14 -7.92 -4.18
CA ASP A 39 -3.14 -8.42 -3.25
C ASP A 39 -2.54 -8.61 -1.86
N HIS A 40 -3.36 -8.58 -0.82
CA HIS A 40 -2.89 -8.90 0.53
C HIS A 40 -2.23 -10.28 0.54
N ILE A 41 -0.98 -10.33 1.02
CA ILE A 41 -0.18 -11.55 0.93
C ILE A 41 -0.85 -12.73 1.64
N MET A 42 -0.94 -13.87 0.94
CA MET A 42 -1.42 -15.12 1.48
C MET A 42 -0.36 -15.72 2.41
N LEU A 43 -0.73 -15.95 3.66
CA LEU A 43 0.20 -16.39 4.71
C LEU A 43 0.07 -17.88 4.98
N PRO A 44 1.17 -18.65 5.02
CA PRO A 44 1.11 -20.11 5.15
C PRO A 44 0.60 -20.59 6.53
N TYR A 45 0.65 -19.76 7.57
CA TYR A 45 0.34 -20.17 8.95
C TYR A 45 -0.80 -19.40 9.61
N HIS A 46 -1.26 -18.32 8.97
CA HIS A 46 -2.32 -17.49 9.51
C HIS A 46 -3.37 -17.21 8.44
N SER A 47 -4.62 -17.54 8.72
CA SER A 47 -5.77 -17.19 7.89
C SER A 47 -6.44 -15.93 8.42
N GLN A 48 -6.94 -15.10 7.51
CA GLN A 48 -7.68 -13.86 7.84
C GLN A 48 -8.77 -13.64 6.77
N PRO A 49 -9.82 -14.48 6.78
CA PRO A 49 -10.89 -14.43 5.78
C PRO A 49 -11.53 -13.03 5.70
N GLY A 50 -11.79 -12.58 4.47
CA GLY A 50 -12.36 -11.25 4.22
C GLY A 50 -11.34 -10.09 4.30
N ILE A 51 -10.06 -10.39 4.57
CA ILE A 51 -8.96 -9.43 4.55
C ILE A 51 -7.89 -9.88 3.57
N ARG A 52 -7.54 -11.17 3.57
CA ARG A 52 -6.56 -11.77 2.66
C ARG A 52 -7.00 -13.13 2.18
N GLY A 53 -6.56 -13.51 1.00
CA GLY A 53 -6.76 -14.86 0.46
C GLY A 53 -6.15 -15.93 1.35
N ASP A 54 -6.76 -17.11 1.37
CA ASP A 54 -6.17 -18.29 1.97
C ASP A 54 -4.88 -18.69 1.22
N TYR A 55 -3.92 -19.30 1.93
CA TYR A 55 -2.66 -19.70 1.31
C TYR A 55 -2.83 -20.65 0.12
N SER A 56 -3.89 -21.44 0.09
CA SER A 56 -4.21 -22.37 -1.01
C SER A 56 -4.52 -21.69 -2.35
N VAL A 57 -4.86 -20.39 -2.35
CA VAL A 57 -5.13 -19.65 -3.61
C VAL A 57 -3.90 -18.91 -4.17
N LEU A 58 -2.72 -19.08 -3.54
CA LEU A 58 -1.48 -18.45 -4.00
C LEU A 58 -1.14 -18.83 -5.45
N ASP A 59 -1.17 -20.12 -5.76
CA ASP A 59 -0.82 -20.62 -7.10
C ASP A 59 -1.82 -20.12 -8.17
N ASP A 60 -3.11 -20.04 -7.82
CA ASP A 60 -4.13 -19.49 -8.71
C ASP A 60 -3.87 -18.01 -8.99
N TYR A 61 -3.58 -17.21 -7.98
CA TYR A 61 -3.23 -15.79 -8.12
C TYR A 61 -2.05 -15.59 -9.08
N VAL A 62 -0.96 -16.29 -8.83
CA VAL A 62 0.27 -16.16 -9.62
C VAL A 62 0.05 -16.64 -11.06
N LYS A 63 -0.65 -17.77 -11.24
CA LYS A 63 -0.93 -18.35 -12.56
C LYS A 63 -1.80 -17.40 -13.39
N SER A 64 -2.92 -16.94 -12.85
CA SER A 64 -3.84 -16.02 -13.52
C SER A 64 -3.11 -14.75 -14.01
N LEU A 65 -2.33 -14.11 -13.13
CA LEU A 65 -1.62 -12.89 -13.49
C LEU A 65 -0.47 -13.12 -14.48
N ARG A 66 0.21 -14.28 -14.46
CA ARG A 66 1.22 -14.62 -15.46
C ARG A 66 0.61 -14.83 -16.84
N GLU A 67 -0.54 -15.51 -16.92
CA GLU A 67 -1.27 -15.68 -18.17
C GLU A 67 -1.71 -14.33 -18.76
N LEU A 68 -2.23 -13.43 -17.92
CA LEU A 68 -2.60 -12.08 -18.32
C LEU A 68 -1.38 -11.21 -18.71
N LYS A 69 -0.27 -11.34 -18.00
CA LYS A 69 0.97 -10.65 -18.31
C LYS A 69 1.46 -11.03 -19.72
N GLU A 70 1.42 -12.29 -20.10
CA GLU A 70 1.76 -12.74 -21.46
C GLU A 70 0.74 -12.26 -22.48
N LYS A 71 -0.57 -12.37 -22.18
CA LYS A 71 -1.66 -11.93 -23.06
C LYS A 71 -1.58 -10.44 -23.43
N TYR A 72 -1.17 -9.60 -22.48
CA TYR A 72 -1.20 -8.13 -22.62
C TYR A 72 0.20 -7.52 -22.82
N LYS A 73 1.27 -8.30 -22.98
CA LYS A 73 2.68 -7.86 -23.01
C LYS A 73 2.99 -6.70 -23.95
N ASP A 74 2.29 -6.63 -25.09
CA ASP A 74 2.49 -5.59 -26.12
C ASP A 74 1.61 -4.34 -25.88
N ARG A 75 0.78 -4.33 -24.83
CA ARG A 75 -0.20 -3.28 -24.57
C ARG A 75 0.04 -2.55 -23.26
N ILE A 76 0.36 -3.28 -22.21
CA ILE A 76 0.59 -2.74 -20.86
C ILE A 76 1.57 -3.65 -20.13
N LYS A 77 2.49 -3.06 -19.37
CA LYS A 77 3.40 -3.84 -18.52
C LYS A 77 2.69 -4.21 -17.22
N ILE A 78 2.65 -5.51 -16.94
CA ILE A 78 2.01 -6.04 -15.72
C ILE A 78 3.10 -6.51 -14.77
N HIS A 79 3.00 -6.09 -13.50
CA HIS A 79 3.88 -6.52 -12.42
C HIS A 79 3.09 -7.33 -11.39
N ILE A 80 3.67 -8.42 -10.91
CA ILE A 80 3.06 -9.32 -9.96
C ILE A 80 3.77 -9.17 -8.61
N GLY A 81 3.04 -8.82 -7.58
CA GLY A 81 3.56 -8.60 -6.25
C GLY A 81 2.56 -8.92 -5.15
N PHE A 82 2.87 -8.48 -3.95
CA PHE A 82 1.97 -8.55 -2.78
C PHE A 82 2.07 -7.30 -1.94
N GLU A 83 0.96 -6.92 -1.31
CA GLU A 83 0.96 -6.05 -0.14
C GLU A 83 1.12 -6.93 1.12
N ALA A 84 2.19 -6.68 1.86
CA ALA A 84 2.54 -7.52 3.00
C ALA A 84 2.80 -6.71 4.27
N GLU A 85 2.59 -7.36 5.40
CA GLU A 85 2.84 -6.81 6.72
C GLU A 85 4.34 -6.83 7.05
N ALA A 86 4.82 -5.86 7.82
CA ALA A 86 6.21 -5.86 8.31
C ALA A 86 6.42 -6.82 9.50
N MET A 87 5.97 -8.06 9.34
CA MET A 87 6.08 -9.13 10.35
C MET A 87 7.39 -9.90 10.19
N LYS A 88 8.29 -9.78 11.17
CA LYS A 88 9.63 -10.40 11.14
C LYS A 88 9.60 -11.94 10.99
N GLU A 89 8.54 -12.57 11.49
CA GLU A 89 8.31 -14.01 11.42
C GLU A 89 8.14 -14.47 9.96
N TYR A 90 7.66 -13.59 9.09
CA TYR A 90 7.39 -13.85 7.69
C TYR A 90 8.46 -13.32 6.72
N PHE A 91 9.48 -12.59 7.18
CA PHE A 91 10.54 -12.10 6.29
C PHE A 91 11.26 -13.22 5.51
N PRO A 92 11.54 -14.41 6.08
CA PRO A 92 12.10 -15.52 5.31
C PRO A 92 11.17 -16.00 4.20
N TYR A 93 9.86 -16.04 4.44
CA TYR A 93 8.86 -16.40 3.44
C TYR A 93 8.79 -15.35 2.31
N TYR A 94 8.77 -14.07 2.64
CA TYR A 94 8.77 -13.00 1.65
C TYR A 94 10.03 -13.03 0.78
N LYS A 95 11.18 -13.23 1.42
CA LYS A 95 12.45 -13.39 0.71
C LYS A 95 12.40 -14.57 -0.25
N LYS A 96 11.85 -15.71 0.18
CA LYS A 96 11.71 -16.88 -0.67
C LYS A 96 10.83 -16.63 -1.89
N LEU A 97 9.68 -15.92 -1.74
CA LEU A 97 8.82 -15.56 -2.87
C LEU A 97 9.53 -14.70 -3.91
N LEU A 98 10.39 -13.79 -3.47
CA LEU A 98 11.20 -12.93 -4.35
C LEU A 98 12.35 -13.71 -4.99
N ASP A 99 13.12 -14.48 -4.22
CA ASP A 99 14.28 -15.25 -4.71
C ASP A 99 13.88 -16.32 -5.73
N ASP A 100 12.74 -16.97 -5.50
CA ASP A 100 12.21 -18.01 -6.41
C ASP A 100 11.48 -17.39 -7.64
N GLY A 101 11.38 -16.06 -7.71
CA GLY A 101 10.66 -15.36 -8.78
C GLY A 101 9.16 -15.69 -8.83
N VAL A 102 8.57 -16.02 -7.68
CA VAL A 102 7.11 -16.22 -7.58
C VAL A 102 6.41 -14.90 -7.83
N VAL A 103 6.92 -13.82 -7.22
CA VAL A 103 6.51 -12.45 -7.47
C VAL A 103 7.71 -11.55 -7.74
N GLU A 104 7.48 -10.39 -8.36
CA GLU A 104 8.52 -9.44 -8.77
C GLU A 104 8.85 -8.43 -7.65
N TYR A 105 7.90 -8.17 -6.78
CA TYR A 105 8.03 -7.19 -5.69
C TYR A 105 7.03 -7.41 -4.57
N ILE A 106 7.32 -6.79 -3.44
CA ILE A 106 6.42 -6.74 -2.29
C ILE A 106 6.37 -5.29 -1.81
N ILE A 107 5.18 -4.81 -1.46
CA ILE A 107 4.97 -3.51 -0.83
C ILE A 107 4.62 -3.69 0.64
N CYS A 108 4.93 -2.68 1.46
CA CYS A 108 4.72 -2.77 2.90
C CYS A 108 3.42 -2.06 3.31
N GLY A 109 2.33 -2.82 3.52
CA GLY A 109 1.04 -2.29 3.98
C GLY A 109 0.96 -2.10 5.49
N ASN A 110 1.51 -3.05 6.23
CA ASN A 110 1.65 -3.03 7.69
C ASN A 110 0.35 -2.76 8.49
N HIS A 111 -0.71 -3.50 8.19
CA HIS A 111 -2.01 -3.34 8.89
C HIS A 111 -2.08 -4.06 10.22
N CYS A 112 -1.37 -5.18 10.36
CA CYS A 112 -1.45 -6.05 11.53
C CYS A 112 -0.08 -6.59 11.99
N GLU A 113 -0.09 -7.11 13.20
CA GLU A 113 1.04 -7.81 13.82
C GLU A 113 0.60 -9.21 14.29
N VAL A 114 1.55 -10.12 14.46
CA VAL A 114 1.30 -11.40 15.15
C VAL A 114 1.36 -11.14 16.66
N LYS A 115 0.28 -11.45 17.36
CA LYS A 115 0.18 -11.34 18.80
C LYS A 115 -0.61 -12.53 19.36
N ASP A 116 -0.03 -13.25 20.32
CA ASP A 116 -0.62 -14.46 20.89
C ASP A 116 -1.03 -15.48 19.80
N ASP A 117 -0.15 -15.68 18.81
CA ASP A 117 -0.34 -16.58 17.66
C ASP A 117 -1.55 -16.25 16.76
N HIS A 118 -1.97 -14.98 16.76
CA HIS A 118 -3.06 -14.46 15.94
C HIS A 118 -2.67 -13.17 15.24
N LEU A 119 -3.25 -12.93 14.05
CA LEU A 119 -3.17 -11.64 13.39
C LEU A 119 -4.08 -10.64 14.09
N LYS A 120 -3.51 -9.55 14.59
CA LYS A 120 -4.24 -8.45 15.22
C LYS A 120 -3.92 -7.14 14.50
N PHE A 121 -4.94 -6.39 14.13
CA PHE A 121 -4.76 -5.05 13.57
C PHE A 121 -4.07 -4.14 14.58
N PHE A 122 -3.19 -3.27 14.09
CA PHE A 122 -2.55 -2.23 14.92
C PHE A 122 -3.58 -1.25 15.48
N PHE A 123 -4.63 -0.96 14.70
CA PHE A 123 -5.60 0.08 15.01
C PHE A 123 -7.00 -0.49 15.16
N SER A 124 -7.74 0.11 16.09
CA SER A 124 -9.13 -0.20 16.40
C SER A 124 -9.90 1.10 16.57
N SER A 125 -11.15 1.02 17.02
CA SER A 125 -11.95 2.20 17.36
C SER A 125 -11.34 3.08 18.48
N VAL A 126 -10.47 2.49 19.31
CA VAL A 126 -9.69 3.20 20.32
C VAL A 126 -8.21 2.93 20.08
N THR A 127 -7.55 3.86 19.39
CA THR A 127 -6.12 3.77 19.09
C THR A 127 -5.30 4.58 20.08
N THR A 128 -4.31 3.95 20.70
CA THR A 128 -3.43 4.54 21.71
C THR A 128 -2.09 5.00 21.14
N LYS A 129 -1.31 5.73 21.95
CA LYS A 129 0.07 6.09 21.61
C LYS A 129 0.95 4.86 21.41
N ASP A 130 0.76 3.84 22.20
CA ASP A 130 1.54 2.60 22.11
C ASP A 130 1.24 1.86 20.79
N ASP A 131 0.00 1.90 20.30
CA ASP A 131 -0.37 1.29 19.02
C ASP A 131 0.39 1.94 17.86
N ILE A 132 0.41 3.28 17.79
CA ILE A 132 1.13 3.98 16.72
C ILE A 132 2.66 3.83 16.85
N ILE A 133 3.19 3.68 18.06
CA ILE A 133 4.61 3.38 18.28
C ILE A 133 4.96 1.97 17.80
N ARG A 134 4.12 0.96 18.12
CA ARG A 134 4.33 -0.43 17.64
C ARG A 134 4.25 -0.50 16.12
N TYR A 135 3.22 0.10 15.52
CA TYR A 135 3.08 0.25 14.06
C TYR A 135 4.35 0.83 13.43
N THR A 136 4.80 1.97 13.97
CA THR A 136 6.00 2.65 13.48
C THR A 136 7.26 1.79 13.59
N ASN A 137 7.42 1.09 14.72
CA ASN A 137 8.59 0.23 14.95
C ASN A 137 8.60 -0.96 13.99
N SER A 138 7.45 -1.58 13.77
CA SER A 138 7.27 -2.67 12.80
C SER A 138 7.60 -2.19 11.38
N LEU A 139 7.00 -1.09 10.93
CA LEU A 139 7.22 -0.52 9.60
C LEU A 139 8.69 -0.17 9.36
N VAL A 140 9.35 0.45 10.35
CA VAL A 140 10.78 0.78 10.31
C VAL A 140 11.65 -0.49 10.25
N ALA A 141 11.28 -1.55 10.96
CA ALA A 141 11.98 -2.83 10.88
C ALA A 141 11.85 -3.44 9.48
N GLY A 142 10.65 -3.42 8.90
CA GLY A 142 10.40 -3.87 7.53
C GLY A 142 11.25 -3.11 6.51
N MET A 143 11.24 -1.78 6.54
CA MET A 143 12.05 -0.96 5.63
C MET A 143 13.55 -1.31 5.64
N LYS A 144 14.08 -1.71 6.78
CA LYS A 144 15.51 -2.06 6.91
C LYS A 144 15.89 -3.39 6.29
N THR A 145 14.93 -4.23 5.94
CA THR A 145 15.18 -5.56 5.35
C THR A 145 15.59 -5.51 3.89
N GLY A 146 15.19 -4.46 3.18
CA GLY A 146 15.33 -4.36 1.71
C GLY A 146 14.33 -5.24 0.94
N LEU A 147 13.35 -5.88 1.62
CA LEU A 147 12.36 -6.74 0.98
C LEU A 147 11.24 -5.96 0.29
N PHE A 148 11.00 -4.73 0.71
CA PHE A 148 9.86 -3.94 0.28
C PHE A 148 10.24 -2.89 -0.75
N LYS A 149 9.53 -2.85 -1.86
CA LYS A 149 9.75 -1.92 -2.97
C LYS A 149 9.38 -0.49 -2.61
N PHE A 150 8.30 -0.33 -1.85
CA PHE A 150 7.84 0.94 -1.28
C PHE A 150 6.95 0.69 -0.05
N VAL A 151 6.66 1.76 0.68
CA VAL A 151 5.73 1.72 1.81
C VAL A 151 4.38 2.23 1.36
N ALA A 152 3.36 1.37 1.46
CA ALA A 152 1.97 1.71 1.22
C ALA A 152 1.43 2.57 2.37
N HIS A 153 0.61 3.55 2.06
CA HIS A 153 -0.09 4.43 3.04
C HIS A 153 0.66 4.64 4.37
N PRO A 154 1.89 5.22 4.38
CA PRO A 154 2.76 5.29 5.58
C PRO A 154 2.15 6.07 6.75
N ASP A 155 1.16 6.88 6.47
CA ASP A 155 0.38 7.70 7.41
C ASP A 155 -0.99 7.08 7.78
N TYR A 156 -1.18 5.79 7.48
CA TYR A 156 -2.40 5.02 7.79
C TYR A 156 -2.85 5.18 9.24
N TYR A 157 -1.91 5.28 10.20
CA TYR A 157 -2.21 5.48 11.62
C TYR A 157 -2.98 6.78 11.90
N MET A 158 -2.88 7.80 11.04
CA MET A 158 -3.63 9.06 11.20
C MET A 158 -5.13 8.90 10.92
N GLY A 159 -5.54 7.81 10.32
CA GLY A 159 -6.94 7.43 10.14
C GLY A 159 -7.62 6.92 11.40
N SER A 160 -6.84 6.58 12.43
CA SER A 160 -7.35 6.03 13.70
C SER A 160 -6.82 6.77 14.93
N TYR A 161 -5.65 7.42 14.83
CA TYR A 161 -5.10 8.30 15.86
C TYR A 161 -5.25 9.76 15.42
N PHE A 162 -6.24 10.46 15.95
CA PHE A 162 -6.66 11.77 15.42
C PHE A 162 -5.86 12.96 15.95
N LYS A 163 -4.77 12.72 16.70
CA LYS A 163 -3.96 13.79 17.33
C LYS A 163 -2.62 13.94 16.62
N TRP A 164 -2.30 15.14 16.18
CA TRP A 164 -0.96 15.49 15.71
C TRP A 164 -0.08 15.98 16.85
N ASP A 165 0.06 15.16 17.89
CA ASP A 165 0.88 15.44 19.07
C ASP A 165 2.37 15.06 18.84
N GLU A 166 3.20 15.25 19.87
CA GLU A 166 4.64 14.95 19.75
C GLU A 166 4.93 13.46 19.51
N VAL A 167 4.05 12.55 19.91
CA VAL A 167 4.22 11.13 19.63
C VAL A 167 3.95 10.86 18.15
N ALA A 168 2.83 11.36 17.60
CA ALA A 168 2.51 11.22 16.18
C ALA A 168 3.59 11.85 15.29
N LYS A 169 4.09 13.05 15.66
CA LYS A 169 5.21 13.71 14.95
C LYS A 169 6.51 12.91 15.03
N SER A 170 6.79 12.28 16.17
CA SER A 170 7.97 11.43 16.35
C SER A 170 7.89 10.18 15.48
N CYS A 171 6.71 9.55 15.42
CA CYS A 171 6.43 8.42 14.54
C CYS A 171 6.62 8.82 13.07
N ALA A 172 6.03 9.93 12.63
CA ALA A 172 6.23 10.46 11.28
C ALA A 172 7.71 10.67 10.95
N ARG A 173 8.45 11.38 11.82
CA ARG A 173 9.90 11.61 11.63
C ARG A 173 10.67 10.31 11.49
N LYS A 174 10.36 9.30 12.30
CA LYS A 174 11.03 8.01 12.28
C LYS A 174 10.77 7.24 10.98
N ILE A 175 9.52 7.20 10.51
CA ILE A 175 9.14 6.60 9.23
C ILE A 175 9.86 7.30 8.08
N ILE A 176 9.70 8.63 7.98
CA ILE A 176 10.21 9.46 6.89
C ILE A 176 11.74 9.44 6.82
N SER A 177 12.42 9.58 7.97
CA SER A 177 13.88 9.53 8.00
C SER A 177 14.44 8.15 7.64
N THR A 178 13.72 7.08 8.00
CA THR A 178 14.09 5.72 7.59
C THR A 178 13.88 5.52 6.10
N ALA A 179 12.75 5.93 5.55
CA ALA A 179 12.48 5.86 4.12
C ALA A 179 13.55 6.63 3.32
N LYS A 180 13.91 7.84 3.76
CA LYS A 180 14.99 8.63 3.16
C LYS A 180 16.34 7.92 3.22
N LYS A 181 16.68 7.35 4.38
CA LYS A 181 17.98 6.67 4.60
C LYS A 181 18.15 5.44 3.71
N TYR A 182 17.07 4.66 3.52
CA TYR A 182 17.09 3.42 2.74
C TYR A 182 16.61 3.59 1.31
N ASP A 183 16.36 4.85 0.89
CA ASP A 183 15.90 5.22 -0.45
C ASP A 183 14.60 4.52 -0.88
N ILE A 184 13.70 4.26 0.07
CA ILE A 184 12.43 3.59 -0.15
C ILE A 184 11.33 4.62 -0.42
N PRO A 185 10.62 4.55 -1.55
CA PRO A 185 9.50 5.43 -1.83
C PRO A 185 8.35 5.29 -0.82
N LEU A 186 7.66 6.40 -0.56
CA LEU A 186 6.44 6.45 0.24
C LEU A 186 5.24 6.64 -0.69
N GLU A 187 4.19 5.88 -0.46
CA GLU A 187 2.98 5.94 -1.26
C GLU A 187 2.00 6.98 -0.75
N PHE A 188 1.67 7.96 -1.60
CA PHE A 188 0.54 8.85 -1.43
C PHE A 188 -0.72 8.12 -1.90
N ASN A 189 -1.44 7.52 -0.96
CA ASN A 189 -2.47 6.53 -1.24
C ASN A 189 -3.86 7.16 -1.40
N PHE A 190 -4.62 6.67 -2.40
CA PHE A 190 -5.95 7.18 -2.72
C PHE A 190 -7.10 6.34 -2.16
N GLY A 191 -6.85 5.25 -1.48
CA GLY A 191 -7.89 4.40 -0.90
C GLY A 191 -8.85 5.19 0.01
N SER A 192 -8.31 6.04 0.90
CA SER A 192 -9.15 6.89 1.74
C SER A 192 -9.71 8.12 1.01
N VAL A 193 -9.03 8.63 -0.01
CA VAL A 193 -9.54 9.76 -0.81
C VAL A 193 -10.85 9.40 -1.48
N ARG A 194 -10.98 8.20 -2.04
CA ARG A 194 -12.22 7.73 -2.66
C ARG A 194 -13.38 7.62 -1.69
N ARG A 195 -13.12 7.31 -0.42
CA ARG A 195 -14.14 7.27 0.64
C ARG A 195 -14.61 8.67 1.09
N GLY A 196 -13.91 9.73 0.67
CA GLY A 196 -14.23 11.10 0.97
C GLY A 196 -13.68 11.60 2.31
N MET A 197 -13.87 12.89 2.54
CA MET A 197 -13.50 13.55 3.79
C MET A 197 -14.51 13.22 4.89
N GLN A 198 -14.04 13.14 6.12
CA GLN A 198 -14.85 12.86 7.30
C GLN A 198 -14.33 13.63 8.50
N ILE A 199 -15.14 13.75 9.55
CA ILE A 199 -14.71 14.35 10.82
C ILE A 199 -13.88 13.33 11.58
N LEU A 200 -12.60 13.64 11.80
CA LEU A 200 -11.64 12.83 12.52
C LEU A 200 -10.99 13.67 13.64
N GLY A 201 -11.43 13.43 14.87
CA GLY A 201 -11.16 14.35 15.96
C GLY A 201 -11.82 15.71 15.70
N ASP A 202 -11.03 16.77 15.70
CA ASP A 202 -11.50 18.15 15.45
C ASP A 202 -11.26 18.61 13.99
N GLU A 203 -10.80 17.71 13.10
CA GLU A 203 -10.45 18.04 11.72
C GLU A 203 -11.42 17.38 10.72
N TYR A 204 -11.87 18.13 9.67
CA TYR A 204 -12.58 17.59 8.52
C TYR A 204 -11.57 17.30 7.42
N ARG A 205 -11.25 16.03 7.19
CA ARG A 205 -10.15 15.60 6.33
C ARG A 205 -10.31 14.16 5.83
N PHE A 206 -9.44 13.76 4.90
CA PHE A 206 -9.25 12.33 4.60
C PHE A 206 -8.60 11.60 5.80
N ALA A 207 -8.88 10.31 5.96
CA ALA A 207 -8.21 9.51 6.97
C ALA A 207 -6.70 9.46 6.67
N TYR A 208 -6.36 9.25 5.43
CA TYR A 208 -5.05 9.45 4.80
C TYR A 208 -5.29 9.80 3.33
N PRO A 209 -4.43 10.53 2.63
CA PRO A 209 -3.19 11.17 3.12
C PRO A 209 -3.46 12.33 4.10
N TYR A 210 -2.60 12.45 5.13
CA TYR A 210 -2.69 13.50 6.16
C TYR A 210 -1.68 14.62 5.88
N ASP A 211 -2.16 15.83 5.67
CA ASP A 211 -1.36 16.98 5.18
C ASP A 211 -0.04 17.18 5.93
N LYS A 212 -0.08 17.24 7.29
CA LYS A 212 1.11 17.52 8.10
C LYS A 212 2.18 16.42 8.01
N PHE A 213 1.79 15.18 7.74
CA PHE A 213 2.74 14.09 7.46
C PHE A 213 3.43 14.34 6.12
N TRP A 214 2.68 14.66 5.08
CA TRP A 214 3.19 14.85 3.73
C TRP A 214 3.99 16.15 3.55
N GLU A 215 3.66 17.20 4.30
CA GLU A 215 4.52 18.40 4.43
C GLU A 215 5.91 18.04 5.00
N MET A 216 5.95 17.09 5.95
CA MET A 216 7.21 16.59 6.49
C MET A 216 7.94 15.73 5.47
N VAL A 217 7.25 14.85 4.72
CA VAL A 217 7.83 14.06 3.61
C VAL A 217 8.53 14.97 2.60
N LYS A 218 7.87 16.07 2.20
CA LYS A 218 8.45 17.08 1.30
C LYS A 218 9.73 17.69 1.88
N LYS A 219 9.73 18.10 3.16
CA LYS A 219 10.91 18.68 3.83
C LYS A 219 12.11 17.74 3.85
N TYR A 220 11.87 16.42 3.93
CA TYR A 220 12.93 15.41 3.89
C TYR A 220 13.34 15.03 2.47
N ASN A 221 12.63 15.53 1.46
CA ASN A 221 12.86 15.21 0.06
C ASN A 221 12.91 13.69 -0.17
N CYS A 222 11.86 12.98 0.29
CA CYS A 222 11.69 11.56 0.04
C CYS A 222 11.08 11.32 -1.34
N LYS A 223 11.36 10.17 -1.93
CA LYS A 223 10.67 9.70 -3.12
C LYS A 223 9.21 9.42 -2.79
N VAL A 224 8.31 9.88 -3.65
CA VAL A 224 6.85 9.68 -3.48
C VAL A 224 6.27 9.10 -4.76
N LEU A 225 5.38 8.13 -4.63
CA LEU A 225 4.55 7.65 -5.74
C LEU A 225 3.08 7.72 -5.33
N ILE A 226 2.18 7.76 -6.32
CA ILE A 226 0.76 7.62 -6.07
C ILE A 226 0.39 6.14 -6.17
N GLY A 227 -0.39 5.65 -5.20
CA GLY A 227 -1.05 4.36 -5.25
C GLY A 227 -2.56 4.52 -5.23
N LEU A 228 -3.21 3.85 -6.17
CA LEU A 228 -4.67 3.89 -6.22
C LEU A 228 -5.31 2.93 -5.21
N ASP A 229 -4.59 1.89 -4.77
CA ASP A 229 -5.11 0.93 -3.78
C ASP A 229 -6.50 0.43 -4.19
N ALA A 230 -6.58 -0.02 -5.45
CA ALA A 230 -7.83 -0.32 -6.10
C ALA A 230 -8.37 -1.67 -5.66
N HIS A 231 -9.65 -1.69 -5.22
CA HIS A 231 -10.39 -2.88 -4.81
C HIS A 231 -11.59 -3.17 -5.74
N ALA A 232 -11.78 -2.32 -6.73
CA ALA A 232 -12.68 -2.52 -7.87
C ALA A 232 -12.00 -1.98 -9.14
N PRO A 233 -12.26 -2.54 -10.33
CA PRO A 233 -11.71 -1.99 -11.58
C PRO A 233 -11.99 -0.49 -11.72
N THR A 234 -13.19 -0.05 -11.40
CA THR A 234 -13.61 1.36 -11.44
C THR A 234 -12.89 2.27 -10.44
N ASP A 235 -12.17 1.72 -9.47
CA ASP A 235 -11.34 2.53 -8.58
C ASP A 235 -10.17 3.17 -9.32
N LEU A 236 -9.70 2.56 -10.41
CA LEU A 236 -8.64 3.10 -11.24
C LEU A 236 -9.06 4.42 -11.93
N SER A 237 -10.31 4.49 -12.40
CA SER A 237 -10.89 5.65 -13.09
C SER A 237 -11.81 6.51 -12.22
N ASN A 238 -11.88 6.24 -10.91
CA ASN A 238 -12.82 6.89 -10.02
C ASN A 238 -12.62 8.42 -10.01
N PRO A 239 -13.68 9.23 -10.26
CA PRO A 239 -13.57 10.70 -10.30
C PRO A 239 -13.04 11.32 -9.00
N ASN A 240 -13.26 10.65 -7.85
CA ASN A 240 -12.75 11.13 -6.57
C ASN A 240 -11.21 11.09 -6.50
N ASN A 241 -10.53 10.37 -7.38
CA ASN A 241 -9.07 10.40 -7.48
C ASN A 241 -8.54 11.80 -7.81
N ASP A 242 -9.32 12.64 -8.48
CA ASP A 242 -8.96 14.03 -8.79
C ASP A 242 -8.67 14.85 -7.53
N ALA A 243 -9.39 14.60 -6.44
CA ALA A 243 -9.12 15.24 -5.16
C ALA A 243 -7.73 14.87 -4.61
N GLY A 244 -7.31 13.61 -4.79
CA GLY A 244 -5.97 13.14 -4.42
C GLY A 244 -4.87 13.77 -5.26
N TYR A 245 -5.05 13.84 -6.59
CA TYR A 245 -4.10 14.52 -7.47
C TYR A 245 -3.96 16.00 -7.14
N LYS A 246 -5.10 16.68 -6.91
CA LYS A 246 -5.12 18.08 -6.49
C LYS A 246 -4.36 18.29 -5.18
N LYS A 247 -4.61 17.44 -4.19
CA LYS A 247 -3.95 17.49 -2.88
C LYS A 247 -2.43 17.27 -3.00
N ALA A 248 -1.97 16.28 -3.75
CA ALA A 248 -0.54 16.03 -3.99
C ALA A 248 0.15 17.24 -4.64
N LYS A 249 -0.53 17.88 -5.60
CA LYS A 249 -0.06 19.11 -6.25
C LYS A 249 0.00 20.30 -5.29
N GLU A 250 -1.03 20.51 -4.47
CA GLU A 250 -1.07 21.57 -3.46
C GLU A 250 0.06 21.44 -2.44
N LEU A 251 0.37 20.21 -2.02
CA LEU A 251 1.50 19.90 -1.15
C LEU A 251 2.86 20.07 -1.86
N GLY A 252 2.85 20.17 -3.20
CA GLY A 252 4.06 20.34 -4.02
C GLY A 252 4.99 19.13 -3.92
N LEU A 253 4.41 17.91 -3.96
CA LEU A 253 5.16 16.66 -3.94
C LEU A 253 5.74 16.37 -5.33
N GLU A 254 7.01 15.94 -5.36
CA GLU A 254 7.64 15.40 -6.58
C GLU A 254 7.31 13.92 -6.70
N LEU A 255 6.52 13.58 -7.72
CA LEU A 255 5.96 12.25 -7.90
C LEU A 255 6.79 11.42 -8.88
N LEU A 256 7.21 10.23 -8.46
CA LEU A 256 7.72 9.21 -9.36
C LEU A 256 6.62 8.81 -10.35
N GLN A 257 6.97 8.77 -11.62
CA GLN A 257 6.02 8.35 -12.67
C GLN A 257 6.01 6.83 -12.85
N LYS A 258 7.12 6.18 -12.54
CA LYS A 258 7.34 4.74 -12.62
C LYS A 258 8.36 4.29 -11.59
N LEU A 259 8.28 3.01 -11.22
CA LEU A 259 9.32 2.31 -10.46
C LEU A 259 10.26 1.56 -11.41
N GLU A 260 11.50 1.38 -10.98
CA GLU A 260 12.45 0.46 -11.62
C GLU A 260 12.32 -0.93 -10.99
N PHE A 261 12.34 -1.98 -11.80
CA PHE A 261 12.24 -3.39 -11.39
C PHE A 261 13.43 -4.19 -11.83
#